data_a0ca83592463e7356ad8fa417b04036a
#
_entry.id   a0ca83592463e7356ad8fa417b04036a
#
_cell.length_a   1.000
_cell.length_b   1.000
_cell.length_c   1.000
_cell.angle_alpha   90.00
_cell.angle_beta   90.00
_cell.angle_gamma   90.00
#
_symmetry.space_group_name_H-M   'P 1'
#
loop_
_entity.id
_entity.type
_entity.pdbx_description
1 polymer ?
#
loop_
_entity_poly.entity_id
_entity_poly.type
_entity_poly.pdbx_seq_one_letter_code
_entity_poly.pdbx_strand_id
1 'polypeptide(L)'
;MRVMAPLESSYQSTRLDANRQQTLNLFPNTLRGYRQFPGHVTFASFQSAGEALTDTNASAVTDSDGDPVQVSINPGGADRGLIADGPNGLLYQVTGSALYSIDSSGNALFIGEISNTPNPVVMAADATQLIITTGGTPDVYVYTVAAGLVVVTDDDLLTTSSVAFLDSRFIYQQPDGYFVVSALNDGATIATLDFAQAEALPDDLVRVFSLNQLLYLFGETTTEIWFTSGTGRPPLSRQAVLQQGICGTYAVDSIDATARVSAYSLHQENFVDFIFSDQGQIWCYHVTSQTWFEKDFMTTSIVHHYDLVLAAHSANKKIYRLDFANYQQDGANMTRRKDLPLISSEVMDVGGAEMVIDKIKLHVDA
;
A
#
# COMPACT_ATOMS: atom_id res chain seq x y z
N MET A 1 34.60 -26.40 16.34
CA MET A 1 34.07 -26.27 14.95
C MET A 1 33.05 -25.13 14.94
N ARG A 2 33.25 -24.11 14.11
CA ARG A 2 32.22 -23.05 13.98
C ARG A 2 31.22 -23.51 12.92
N VAL A 3 30.03 -23.88 13.32
CA VAL A 3 28.93 -24.09 12.37
C VAL A 3 28.40 -22.70 12.03
N MET A 4 28.59 -22.25 10.79
CA MET A 4 27.96 -21.02 10.30
C MET A 4 26.56 -21.38 9.87
N ALA A 5 25.54 -20.71 10.44
CA ALA A 5 24.19 -20.78 9.91
C ALA A 5 24.19 -20.26 8.46
N PRO A 6 23.57 -20.96 7.52
CA PRO A 6 23.51 -20.48 6.15
C PRO A 6 22.75 -19.15 6.10
N LEU A 7 23.31 -18.18 5.35
CA LEU A 7 22.69 -16.89 5.06
C LEU A 7 21.71 -17.05 3.90
N GLU A 8 20.70 -17.88 4.08
CA GLU A 8 19.71 -18.15 3.07
C GLU A 8 18.35 -17.53 3.44
N SER A 9 17.52 -17.32 2.44
CA SER A 9 16.18 -16.76 2.62
C SER A 9 15.26 -17.69 3.43
N SER A 10 14.20 -17.13 3.97
CA SER A 10 13.10 -17.93 4.50
C SER A 10 12.44 -18.71 3.37
N TYR A 11 12.29 -20.02 3.52
CA TYR A 11 11.51 -20.84 2.60
C TYR A 11 10.97 -22.07 3.30
N GLN A 12 9.88 -22.58 2.78
CA GLN A 12 9.33 -23.87 3.19
C GLN A 12 9.45 -24.85 2.02
N SER A 13 10.18 -25.93 2.20
CA SER A 13 10.22 -27.01 1.23
C SER A 13 9.10 -28.01 1.50
N THR A 14 8.40 -28.45 0.46
CA THR A 14 7.45 -29.57 0.54
C THR A 14 8.15 -30.93 0.66
N ARG A 15 9.46 -30.97 0.48
CA ARG A 15 10.28 -32.17 0.66
C ARG A 15 10.96 -32.13 2.01
N LEU A 16 10.41 -32.91 2.97
CA LEU A 16 11.00 -33.23 4.28
C LEU A 16 11.21 -32.04 5.24
N ASP A 17 10.90 -32.29 6.49
CA ASP A 17 11.05 -31.37 7.64
C ASP A 17 12.48 -30.81 7.86
N ALA A 18 13.46 -31.26 7.08
CA ALA A 18 14.86 -30.96 7.26
C ALA A 18 15.32 -29.57 6.75
N ASN A 19 14.51 -28.87 5.94
CA ASN A 19 14.97 -27.66 5.23
C ASN A 19 14.08 -26.43 5.47
N ARG A 20 13.52 -26.28 6.65
CA ARG A 20 12.81 -25.06 7.01
C ARG A 20 13.77 -24.03 7.55
N GLN A 21 14.02 -22.97 6.78
CA GLN A 21 14.60 -21.75 7.31
C GLN A 21 13.51 -20.69 7.39
N GLN A 22 13.38 -20.07 8.55
CA GLN A 22 12.46 -18.98 8.75
C GLN A 22 13.17 -17.84 9.47
N THR A 23 13.03 -16.64 8.96
CA THR A 23 13.51 -15.43 9.61
C THR A 23 12.35 -14.47 9.79
N LEU A 24 12.22 -13.95 11.01
CA LEU A 24 11.23 -12.95 11.37
C LEU A 24 11.94 -11.65 11.70
N ASN A 25 11.61 -10.57 11.00
CA ASN A 25 12.18 -9.23 11.17
C ASN A 25 13.72 -9.17 11.07
N LEU A 26 14.31 -10.10 10.33
CA LEU A 26 15.75 -10.20 10.09
C LEU A 26 16.01 -10.50 8.62
N PHE A 27 16.93 -9.77 8.00
CA PHE A 27 17.40 -10.05 6.63
C PHE A 27 18.93 -10.14 6.58
N PRO A 28 19.48 -10.89 5.62
CA PRO A 28 20.94 -11.06 5.50
C PRO A 28 21.65 -9.75 5.16
N ASN A 29 22.76 -9.50 5.85
CA ASN A 29 23.68 -8.42 5.53
C ASN A 29 24.80 -8.95 4.59
N THR A 30 25.28 -8.13 3.67
CA THR A 30 26.36 -8.44 2.74
C THR A 30 27.69 -8.82 3.41
N LEU A 31 27.87 -8.49 4.69
CA LEU A 31 29.09 -8.73 5.49
C LEU A 31 29.06 -10.00 6.37
N ARG A 32 28.17 -10.96 6.12
CA ARG A 32 28.06 -12.26 6.83
C ARG A 32 27.29 -12.24 8.15
N GLY A 33 26.24 -11.51 8.24
CA GLY A 33 25.35 -11.50 9.41
C GLY A 33 23.90 -11.37 9.02
N TYR A 34 23.09 -11.06 10.02
CA TYR A 34 21.71 -10.62 9.82
C TYR A 34 21.57 -9.20 10.32
N ARG A 35 20.88 -8.39 9.57
CA ARG A 35 20.46 -7.06 9.96
C ARG A 35 19.00 -7.09 10.35
N GLN A 36 18.67 -6.33 11.36
CA GLN A 36 17.30 -6.16 11.80
C GLN A 36 16.53 -5.31 10.78
N PHE A 37 15.26 -5.67 10.55
CA PHE A 37 14.31 -4.81 9.85
C PHE A 37 14.09 -3.53 10.66
N PRO A 38 13.90 -2.36 10.02
CA PRO A 38 13.73 -1.09 10.71
C PRO A 38 12.52 -1.10 11.65
N GLY A 39 12.63 -0.38 12.76
CA GLY A 39 11.55 -0.21 13.70
C GLY A 39 10.48 0.75 13.15
N HIS A 40 9.33 0.73 13.80
CA HIS A 40 8.16 1.53 13.46
C HIS A 40 7.93 2.59 14.52
N VAL A 41 8.19 3.84 14.18
CA VAL A 41 7.96 5.00 15.06
C VAL A 41 6.68 5.69 14.62
N THR A 42 5.75 5.90 15.54
CA THR A 42 4.51 6.65 15.21
C THR A 42 4.85 8.00 14.60
N PHE A 43 4.36 8.24 13.39
CA PHE A 43 4.46 9.50 12.67
C PHE A 43 3.17 10.31 12.82
N ALA A 44 2.02 9.68 12.55
CA ALA A 44 0.70 10.28 12.71
C ALA A 44 -0.26 9.31 13.38
N SER A 45 -1.19 9.84 14.16
CA SER A 45 -2.29 9.08 14.75
C SER A 45 -3.59 9.83 14.52
N PHE A 46 -4.61 9.10 14.08
CA PHE A 46 -5.92 9.66 13.84
C PHE A 46 -6.74 9.55 15.11
N GLN A 47 -6.83 10.65 15.84
CA GLN A 47 -7.82 10.80 16.89
C GLN A 47 -9.09 11.34 16.25
N SER A 48 -10.24 10.82 16.67
CA SER A 48 -11.50 11.47 16.36
C SER A 48 -11.43 12.91 16.87
N ALA A 49 -11.36 13.88 15.97
CA ALA A 49 -11.63 15.24 16.34
C ALA A 49 -13.09 15.28 16.81
N GLY A 50 -13.29 15.52 18.10
CA GLY A 50 -14.62 15.80 18.59
C GLY A 50 -15.07 17.09 17.95
N GLU A 51 -15.94 17.01 16.97
CA GLU A 51 -16.61 18.20 16.45
C GLU A 51 -17.63 18.65 17.49
N ALA A 52 -17.55 19.91 17.95
CA ALA A 52 -18.53 20.44 18.87
C ALA A 52 -19.90 20.44 18.15
N LEU A 53 -20.89 19.76 18.74
CA LEU A 53 -22.27 19.86 18.27
C LEU A 53 -22.69 21.33 18.34
N THR A 54 -23.13 21.87 17.22
CA THR A 54 -23.72 23.19 17.18
C THR A 54 -25.24 23.10 16.94
N ASP A 55 -25.97 24.01 17.56
CA ASP A 55 -27.40 24.17 17.31
C ASP A 55 -27.63 24.88 15.93
N THR A 56 -28.89 25.06 15.57
CA THR A 56 -29.27 25.73 14.32
C THR A 56 -28.80 27.18 14.21
N ASN A 57 -28.25 27.78 15.30
CA ASN A 57 -27.70 29.13 15.34
C ASN A 57 -26.17 29.13 15.40
N ALA A 58 -25.51 27.98 15.13
CA ALA A 58 -24.08 27.76 15.24
C ALA A 58 -23.48 27.98 16.65
N SER A 59 -24.32 27.87 17.69
CA SER A 59 -23.85 27.86 19.08
C SER A 59 -23.51 26.45 19.53
N ALA A 60 -22.40 26.28 20.25
CA ALA A 60 -22.02 24.98 20.79
C ALA A 60 -23.10 24.42 21.74
N VAL A 61 -23.51 23.19 21.50
CA VAL A 61 -24.35 22.45 22.44
C VAL A 61 -23.46 22.00 23.60
N THR A 62 -23.79 22.38 24.81
CA THR A 62 -23.04 22.02 26.02
C THR A 62 -23.77 20.95 26.81
N ASP A 63 -23.03 20.11 27.54
CA ASP A 63 -23.57 19.17 28.49
C ASP A 63 -24.05 19.84 29.80
N SER A 64 -24.44 19.06 30.80
CA SER A 64 -24.93 19.57 32.09
C SER A 64 -23.88 20.36 32.87
N ASP A 65 -22.60 20.19 32.57
CA ASP A 65 -21.47 20.80 33.24
C ASP A 65 -20.96 22.05 32.48
N GLY A 66 -21.59 22.34 31.32
CA GLY A 66 -21.26 23.48 30.48
C GLY A 66 -20.14 23.22 29.49
N ASP A 67 -19.68 21.98 29.38
CA ASP A 67 -18.65 21.59 28.42
C ASP A 67 -19.27 21.33 27.03
N PRO A 68 -18.62 21.72 25.93
CA PRO A 68 -19.11 21.45 24.59
C PRO A 68 -19.27 19.95 24.35
N VAL A 69 -20.49 19.53 24.00
CA VAL A 69 -20.76 18.14 23.57
C VAL A 69 -20.03 17.94 22.25
N GLN A 70 -19.05 17.07 22.26
CA GLN A 70 -18.32 16.70 21.07
C GLN A 70 -18.87 15.42 20.46
N VAL A 71 -19.18 15.44 19.17
CA VAL A 71 -19.44 14.20 18.43
C VAL A 71 -18.09 13.58 18.12
N SER A 72 -17.80 12.48 18.76
CA SER A 72 -16.68 11.65 18.37
C SER A 72 -17.03 10.98 17.03
N ILE A 73 -16.62 11.58 15.93
CA ILE A 73 -16.58 10.88 14.65
C ILE A 73 -15.46 9.84 14.82
N ASN A 74 -15.84 8.63 15.17
CA ASN A 74 -14.91 7.52 15.18
C ASN A 74 -14.90 6.92 13.78
N PRO A 75 -13.93 7.28 12.91
CA PRO A 75 -13.78 6.65 11.62
C PRO A 75 -13.36 5.20 11.90
N GLY A 76 -14.35 4.35 12.11
CA GLY A 76 -14.13 2.92 12.33
C GLY A 76 -13.56 2.31 11.07
N GLY A 77 -12.46 1.57 11.16
CA GLY A 77 -12.02 0.78 10.04
C GLY A 77 -10.50 0.68 9.89
N ALA A 78 -10.12 -0.27 9.04
CA ALA A 78 -8.75 -0.51 8.61
C ALA A 78 -8.26 0.58 7.66
N ASP A 79 -6.96 0.67 7.47
CA ASP A 79 -6.38 1.42 6.36
C ASP A 79 -6.88 0.88 5.02
N ARG A 80 -7.37 1.76 4.17
CA ARG A 80 -7.87 1.41 2.84
C ARG A 80 -6.98 1.94 1.73
N GLY A 81 -6.13 2.93 2.00
CA GLY A 81 -5.18 3.47 1.03
C GLY A 81 -4.44 4.68 1.54
N LEU A 82 -3.22 4.84 1.05
CA LEU A 82 -2.29 5.92 1.37
C LEU A 82 -1.68 6.42 0.06
N ILE A 83 -1.69 7.73 -0.17
CA ILE A 83 -1.07 8.34 -1.35
C ILE A 83 -0.21 9.54 -0.95
N ALA A 84 0.99 9.60 -1.53
CA ALA A 84 1.90 10.73 -1.42
C ALA A 84 1.63 11.78 -2.51
N ASP A 85 2.20 12.96 -2.33
CA ASP A 85 2.19 14.04 -3.33
C ASP A 85 0.79 14.43 -3.85
N GLY A 86 -0.22 14.37 -2.98
CA GLY A 86 -1.55 14.88 -3.27
C GLY A 86 -1.62 16.40 -3.27
N PRO A 87 -2.83 17.00 -3.33
CA PRO A 87 -3.03 18.46 -3.32
C PRO A 87 -2.17 19.15 -2.25
N ASN A 88 -1.53 20.26 -2.63
CA ASN A 88 -0.57 20.99 -1.80
C ASN A 88 0.66 20.18 -1.33
N GLY A 89 1.00 19.08 -1.99
CA GLY A 89 2.12 18.23 -1.60
C GLY A 89 1.93 17.53 -0.25
N LEU A 90 0.68 17.28 0.16
CA LEU A 90 0.37 16.59 1.41
C LEU A 90 0.22 15.09 1.18
N LEU A 91 0.36 14.36 2.27
CA LEU A 91 0.03 12.94 2.35
C LEU A 91 -1.47 12.78 2.60
N TYR A 92 -2.12 11.84 1.94
CA TYR A 92 -3.54 11.53 2.15
C TYR A 92 -3.74 10.09 2.51
N GLN A 93 -4.63 9.83 3.46
CA GLN A 93 -5.00 8.48 3.87
C GLN A 93 -6.51 8.33 3.97
N VAL A 94 -6.99 7.17 3.52
CA VAL A 94 -8.34 6.70 3.79
C VAL A 94 -8.29 5.59 4.84
N THR A 95 -9.02 5.80 5.94
CA THR A 95 -9.20 4.80 6.99
C THR A 95 -10.69 4.63 7.29
N GLY A 96 -11.22 3.41 7.09
CA GLY A 96 -12.67 3.19 7.10
C GLY A 96 -13.37 4.03 6.04
N SER A 97 -14.32 4.89 6.46
CA SER A 97 -14.99 5.87 5.60
C SER A 97 -14.30 7.23 5.55
N ALA A 98 -13.30 7.50 6.39
CA ALA A 98 -12.75 8.83 6.57
C ALA A 98 -11.52 9.10 5.72
N LEU A 99 -11.50 10.25 5.05
CA LEU A 99 -10.34 10.81 4.35
C LEU A 99 -9.64 11.83 5.26
N TYR A 100 -8.32 11.69 5.36
CA TYR A 100 -7.45 12.64 6.08
C TYR A 100 -6.34 13.18 5.17
N SER A 101 -5.96 14.44 5.38
CA SER A 101 -4.66 14.96 4.94
C SER A 101 -3.69 14.99 6.12
N ILE A 102 -2.42 14.74 5.85
CA ILE A 102 -1.38 14.68 6.88
C ILE A 102 -0.22 15.56 6.43
N ASP A 103 0.23 16.46 7.31
CA ASP A 103 1.35 17.34 7.05
C ASP A 103 2.72 16.69 7.40
N SER A 104 3.82 17.39 7.12
CA SER A 104 5.19 16.93 7.40
C SER A 104 5.51 16.76 8.88
N SER A 105 4.68 17.28 9.77
CA SER A 105 4.82 17.15 11.23
C SER A 105 3.99 15.99 11.79
N GLY A 106 3.20 15.30 10.92
CA GLY A 106 2.31 14.20 11.31
C GLY A 106 0.95 14.67 11.84
N ASN A 107 0.58 15.95 11.67
CA ASN A 107 -0.75 16.42 12.03
C ASN A 107 -1.75 15.96 10.99
N ALA A 108 -2.76 15.22 11.42
CA ALA A 108 -3.83 14.72 10.58
C ALA A 108 -5.07 15.63 10.66
N LEU A 109 -5.56 16.07 9.50
CA LEU A 109 -6.78 16.85 9.36
C LEU A 109 -7.84 16.01 8.68
N PHE A 110 -8.98 15.84 9.32
CA PHE A 110 -10.15 15.19 8.73
C PHE A 110 -10.72 16.08 7.61
N ILE A 111 -10.99 15.48 6.45
CA ILE A 111 -11.51 16.16 5.25
C ILE A 111 -12.98 15.85 5.05
N GLY A 112 -13.37 14.58 5.17
CA GLY A 112 -14.74 14.16 4.91
C GLY A 112 -14.87 12.64 4.86
N GLU A 113 -16.09 12.18 4.55
CA GLU A 113 -16.40 10.75 4.47
C GLU A 113 -16.67 10.31 3.03
N ILE A 114 -16.24 9.09 2.72
CA ILE A 114 -16.50 8.36 1.48
C ILE A 114 -17.29 7.08 1.77
N SER A 115 -17.71 6.36 0.73
CA SER A 115 -18.40 5.07 0.87
C SER A 115 -17.61 4.12 1.75
N ASN A 116 -18.27 3.58 2.78
CA ASN A 116 -17.68 2.61 3.69
C ASN A 116 -17.79 1.19 3.11
N THR A 117 -16.81 0.80 2.33
CA THR A 117 -16.67 -0.56 1.79
C THR A 117 -15.48 -1.25 2.45
N PRO A 118 -15.45 -2.60 2.55
CA PRO A 118 -14.31 -3.33 3.10
C PRO A 118 -13.08 -3.29 2.17
N ASN A 119 -13.28 -2.88 0.92
CA ASN A 119 -12.23 -2.92 -0.10
C ASN A 119 -11.24 -1.77 0.06
N PRO A 120 -9.97 -1.95 -0.36
CA PRO A 120 -9.04 -0.85 -0.56
C PRO A 120 -9.61 0.19 -1.52
N VAL A 121 -9.10 1.41 -1.44
CA VAL A 121 -9.36 2.46 -2.42
C VAL A 121 -8.20 2.57 -3.40
N VAL A 122 -8.50 2.96 -4.64
CA VAL A 122 -7.48 3.37 -5.60
C VAL A 122 -7.52 4.89 -5.70
N MET A 123 -6.38 5.52 -5.57
CA MET A 123 -6.25 6.97 -5.57
C MET A 123 -5.27 7.43 -6.64
N ALA A 124 -5.58 8.55 -7.27
CA ALA A 124 -4.67 9.28 -8.13
C ALA A 124 -4.78 10.77 -7.83
N ALA A 125 -3.67 11.48 -7.91
CA ALA A 125 -3.63 12.89 -7.58
C ALA A 125 -2.79 13.70 -8.58
N ASP A 126 -3.12 14.97 -8.67
CA ASP A 126 -2.25 16.03 -9.16
C ASP A 126 -1.98 17.03 -8.02
N ALA A 127 -1.35 18.16 -8.35
CA ALA A 127 -1.04 19.19 -7.35
C ALA A 127 -2.29 19.87 -6.74
N THR A 128 -3.47 19.70 -7.32
CA THR A 128 -4.71 20.44 -7.00
C THR A 128 -5.89 19.54 -6.66
N GLN A 129 -5.89 18.31 -7.16
CA GLN A 129 -7.01 17.38 -7.05
C GLN A 129 -6.53 16.01 -6.58
N LEU A 130 -7.35 15.37 -5.78
CA LEU A 130 -7.24 13.98 -5.40
C LEU A 130 -8.52 13.26 -5.83
N ILE A 131 -8.38 12.24 -6.66
CA ILE A 131 -9.47 11.35 -7.05
C ILE A 131 -9.37 10.06 -6.25
N ILE A 132 -10.51 9.57 -5.77
CA ILE A 132 -10.62 8.37 -4.96
C ILE A 132 -11.70 7.47 -5.56
N THR A 133 -11.36 6.24 -5.92
CA THR A 133 -12.31 5.21 -6.32
C THR A 133 -12.48 4.21 -5.19
N THR A 134 -13.73 3.94 -4.82
CA THR A 134 -14.05 3.15 -3.61
C THR A 134 -14.56 1.74 -3.93
N GLY A 135 -14.99 1.51 -5.17
CA GLY A 135 -15.72 0.30 -5.56
C GLY A 135 -17.06 0.13 -4.83
N GLY A 136 -17.64 1.24 -4.32
CA GLY A 136 -18.91 1.30 -3.63
C GLY A 136 -19.93 2.17 -4.34
N THR A 137 -20.93 2.65 -3.61
CA THR A 137 -21.92 3.61 -4.13
C THR A 137 -22.10 4.74 -3.12
N PRO A 138 -21.74 5.99 -3.47
CA PRO A 138 -21.03 6.42 -4.69
C PRO A 138 -19.61 5.82 -4.78
N ASP A 139 -19.07 5.63 -5.98
CA ASP A 139 -17.79 4.98 -6.17
C ASP A 139 -16.64 5.95 -6.48
N VAL A 140 -16.89 7.17 -6.94
CA VAL A 140 -15.85 8.16 -7.25
C VAL A 140 -16.06 9.46 -6.48
N TYR A 141 -14.97 9.91 -5.87
CA TYR A 141 -14.91 11.19 -5.17
C TYR A 141 -13.75 12.02 -5.72
N VAL A 142 -13.94 13.33 -5.77
CA VAL A 142 -12.90 14.32 -6.00
C VAL A 142 -12.74 15.20 -4.77
N TYR A 143 -11.53 15.39 -4.35
CA TYR A 143 -11.18 16.38 -3.35
C TYR A 143 -10.33 17.48 -3.97
N THR A 144 -10.72 18.72 -3.70
CA THR A 144 -9.90 19.91 -3.94
C THR A 144 -9.90 20.77 -2.69
N VAL A 145 -8.84 21.55 -2.49
CA VAL A 145 -8.77 22.44 -1.31
C VAL A 145 -9.88 23.50 -1.33
N ALA A 146 -10.33 23.93 -2.52
CA ALA A 146 -11.34 24.96 -2.67
C ALA A 146 -12.77 24.45 -2.49
N ALA A 147 -13.09 23.26 -3.00
CA ALA A 147 -14.46 22.71 -2.99
C ALA A 147 -14.69 21.67 -1.88
N GLY A 148 -13.62 21.20 -1.21
CA GLY A 148 -13.71 20.07 -0.31
C GLY A 148 -13.88 18.74 -1.04
N LEU A 149 -14.41 17.76 -0.35
CA LEU A 149 -14.66 16.40 -0.85
C LEU A 149 -16.06 16.34 -1.49
N VAL A 150 -16.15 15.99 -2.76
CA VAL A 150 -17.39 15.97 -3.54
C VAL A 150 -17.49 14.65 -4.31
N VAL A 151 -18.70 14.13 -4.45
CA VAL A 151 -19.00 12.96 -5.31
C VAL A 151 -18.95 13.39 -6.77
N VAL A 152 -18.28 12.59 -7.60
CA VAL A 152 -18.32 12.77 -9.06
C VAL A 152 -19.64 12.21 -9.60
N THR A 153 -20.39 13.02 -10.33
CA THR A 153 -21.74 12.69 -10.83
C THR A 153 -21.86 12.83 -12.36
N ASP A 154 -20.76 12.66 -13.06
CA ASP A 154 -20.73 12.70 -14.51
C ASP A 154 -21.38 11.45 -15.11
N ASP A 155 -22.36 11.63 -16.03
CA ASP A 155 -23.14 10.52 -16.62
C ASP A 155 -22.28 9.61 -17.54
N ASP A 156 -21.14 10.10 -18.02
CA ASP A 156 -20.19 9.33 -18.83
C ASP A 156 -19.23 8.49 -17.96
N LEU A 157 -19.25 8.67 -16.63
CA LEU A 157 -18.48 7.88 -15.69
C LEU A 157 -19.35 6.77 -15.09
N LEU A 158 -19.19 5.58 -15.63
CA LEU A 158 -19.84 4.37 -15.08
C LEU A 158 -19.12 3.88 -13.82
N THR A 159 -19.54 2.73 -13.30
CA THR A 159 -18.86 2.10 -12.17
C THR A 159 -17.37 1.90 -12.50
N THR A 160 -16.52 2.42 -11.63
CA THR A 160 -15.06 2.32 -11.79
C THR A 160 -14.38 1.84 -10.51
N SER A 161 -13.43 0.94 -10.66
CA SER A 161 -12.63 0.44 -9.53
C SER A 161 -11.20 0.99 -9.50
N SER A 162 -10.79 1.69 -10.55
CA SER A 162 -9.40 2.12 -10.69
C SER A 162 -9.28 3.44 -11.45
N VAL A 163 -8.37 4.28 -11.00
CA VAL A 163 -8.03 5.57 -11.61
C VAL A 163 -6.51 5.72 -11.69
N ALA A 164 -6.03 6.40 -12.72
CA ALA A 164 -4.63 6.82 -12.89
C ALA A 164 -4.56 8.27 -13.33
N PHE A 165 -3.44 8.95 -13.06
CA PHE A 165 -3.18 10.30 -13.55
C PHE A 165 -2.02 10.29 -14.55
N LEU A 166 -2.25 10.88 -15.72
CA LEU A 166 -1.24 11.00 -16.77
C LEU A 166 -1.47 12.30 -17.57
N ASP A 167 -0.42 13.09 -17.72
CA ASP A 167 -0.40 14.29 -18.56
C ASP A 167 -1.63 15.21 -18.36
N SER A 168 -1.86 15.61 -17.10
CA SER A 168 -2.94 16.52 -16.68
C SER A 168 -4.36 15.97 -16.89
N ARG A 169 -4.51 14.65 -17.01
CA ARG A 169 -5.80 13.97 -17.14
C ARG A 169 -5.89 12.78 -16.20
N PHE A 170 -7.08 12.54 -15.71
CA PHE A 170 -7.41 11.31 -14.98
C PHE A 170 -8.00 10.29 -15.95
N ILE A 171 -7.58 9.07 -15.82
CA ILE A 171 -8.01 7.93 -16.63
C ILE A 171 -8.72 6.95 -15.71
N TYR A 172 -9.97 6.61 -16.03
CA TYR A 172 -10.82 5.74 -15.24
C TYR A 172 -11.05 4.43 -15.96
N GLN A 173 -10.86 3.33 -15.26
CA GLN A 173 -11.29 2.02 -15.74
C GLN A 173 -12.82 1.98 -15.80
N GLN A 174 -13.36 1.36 -16.84
CA GLN A 174 -14.79 1.17 -17.06
C GLN A 174 -15.08 -0.32 -17.28
N PRO A 175 -16.34 -0.76 -17.13
CA PRO A 175 -16.74 -2.10 -17.51
C PRO A 175 -16.42 -2.46 -18.98
N ASP A 176 -16.43 -3.76 -19.29
CA ASP A 176 -16.30 -4.30 -20.65
C ASP A 176 -15.01 -3.89 -21.37
N GLY A 177 -13.93 -3.74 -20.64
CA GLY A 177 -12.62 -3.41 -21.20
C GLY A 177 -12.44 -1.95 -21.62
N TYR A 178 -13.41 -1.08 -21.32
CA TYR A 178 -13.32 0.36 -21.65
C TYR A 178 -12.53 1.13 -20.59
N PHE A 179 -12.03 2.28 -21.01
CA PHE A 179 -11.55 3.33 -20.13
C PHE A 179 -11.97 4.71 -20.68
N VAL A 180 -12.17 5.65 -19.79
CA VAL A 180 -12.53 7.03 -20.13
C VAL A 180 -11.46 7.99 -19.59
N VAL A 181 -11.36 9.14 -20.24
CA VAL A 181 -10.35 10.14 -19.93
C VAL A 181 -11.05 11.45 -19.55
N SER A 182 -10.64 12.04 -18.44
CA SER A 182 -11.20 13.29 -17.96
C SER A 182 -10.86 14.49 -18.85
N ALA A 183 -11.55 15.57 -18.63
CA ALA A 183 -11.16 16.87 -19.15
C ALA A 183 -9.76 17.26 -18.63
N LEU A 184 -9.10 18.18 -19.31
CA LEU A 184 -7.75 18.62 -18.94
C LEU A 184 -7.79 19.37 -17.60
N ASN A 185 -6.98 18.91 -16.62
CA ASN A 185 -6.92 19.44 -15.26
C ASN A 185 -8.26 19.44 -14.51
N ASP A 186 -9.18 18.57 -14.88
CA ASP A 186 -10.47 18.42 -14.21
C ASP A 186 -10.88 16.95 -14.17
N GLY A 187 -10.68 16.32 -13.02
CA GLY A 187 -11.00 14.90 -12.80
C GLY A 187 -12.48 14.64 -12.58
N ALA A 188 -13.30 15.67 -12.34
CA ALA A 188 -14.73 15.51 -12.11
C ALA A 188 -15.56 15.51 -13.41
N THR A 189 -15.00 15.99 -14.51
CA THR A 189 -15.68 16.09 -15.82
C THR A 189 -15.07 15.08 -16.79
N ILE A 190 -15.89 14.21 -17.34
CA ILE A 190 -15.47 13.24 -18.35
C ILE A 190 -15.76 13.85 -19.74
N ALA A 191 -14.78 13.76 -20.62
CA ALA A 191 -14.97 14.21 -21.99
C ALA A 191 -15.71 13.12 -22.78
N THR A 192 -16.98 13.35 -23.13
CA THR A 192 -17.93 12.38 -23.71
C THR A 192 -17.40 11.55 -24.88
N LEU A 193 -16.42 12.04 -25.63
CA LEU A 193 -15.81 11.32 -26.76
C LEU A 193 -14.39 10.82 -26.47
N ASP A 194 -13.88 11.03 -25.26
CA ASP A 194 -12.52 10.63 -24.88
C ASP A 194 -12.55 9.29 -24.14
N PHE A 195 -12.98 8.24 -24.85
CA PHE A 195 -12.97 6.87 -24.39
C PHE A 195 -12.29 5.95 -25.41
N ALA A 196 -11.76 4.85 -24.95
CA ALA A 196 -11.26 3.78 -25.80
C ALA A 196 -11.42 2.43 -25.10
N GLN A 197 -11.20 1.38 -25.84
CA GLN A 197 -11.25 0.00 -25.36
C GLN A 197 -9.86 -0.64 -25.47
N ALA A 198 -9.48 -1.39 -24.46
CA ALA A 198 -8.30 -2.25 -24.48
C ALA A 198 -8.63 -3.51 -25.27
N GLU A 199 -8.47 -3.47 -26.60
CA GLU A 199 -8.97 -4.50 -27.53
C GLU A 199 -7.88 -5.40 -28.11
N ALA A 200 -6.66 -5.41 -27.57
CA ALA A 200 -5.61 -6.28 -28.13
C ALA A 200 -6.00 -7.76 -28.13
N LEU A 201 -6.70 -8.17 -27.09
CA LEU A 201 -7.35 -9.49 -26.94
C LEU A 201 -8.68 -9.29 -26.20
N PRO A 202 -9.64 -10.24 -26.33
CA PRO A 202 -10.87 -10.20 -25.54
C PRO A 202 -10.53 -10.48 -24.08
N ASP A 203 -10.28 -9.42 -23.33
CA ASP A 203 -9.77 -9.46 -21.97
C ASP A 203 -10.39 -8.29 -21.19
N ASP A 204 -10.92 -8.56 -20.01
CA ASP A 204 -11.53 -7.51 -19.19
C ASP A 204 -10.46 -6.63 -18.58
N LEU A 205 -10.66 -5.30 -18.67
CA LEU A 205 -9.77 -4.32 -18.04
C LEU A 205 -9.97 -4.31 -16.53
N VAL A 206 -8.96 -4.75 -15.80
CA VAL A 206 -8.98 -4.89 -14.34
C VAL A 206 -8.48 -3.63 -13.64
N ARG A 207 -7.38 -3.02 -14.16
CA ARG A 207 -6.78 -1.83 -13.54
C ARG A 207 -6.10 -0.93 -14.56
N VAL A 208 -6.18 0.38 -14.31
CA VAL A 208 -5.36 1.40 -14.97
C VAL A 208 -4.25 1.88 -14.03
N PHE A 209 -3.06 2.09 -14.56
CA PHE A 209 -1.89 2.53 -13.79
C PHE A 209 -0.96 3.38 -14.64
N SER A 210 -0.43 4.47 -14.09
CA SER A 210 0.52 5.33 -14.77
C SER A 210 1.92 5.18 -14.16
N LEU A 211 2.92 4.98 -15.02
CA LEU A 211 4.32 4.91 -14.60
C LEU A 211 5.23 5.42 -15.73
N ASN A 212 6.18 6.27 -15.39
CA ASN A 212 7.18 6.79 -16.34
C ASN A 212 6.57 7.39 -17.62
N GLN A 213 5.51 8.18 -17.48
CA GLN A 213 4.76 8.80 -18.59
C GLN A 213 4.09 7.80 -19.55
N LEU A 214 3.89 6.58 -19.10
CA LEU A 214 3.13 5.55 -19.79
C LEU A 214 1.89 5.17 -18.99
N LEU A 215 0.84 4.81 -19.69
CA LEU A 215 -0.37 4.22 -19.13
C LEU A 215 -0.32 2.72 -19.35
N TYR A 216 -0.49 1.96 -18.28
CA TYR A 216 -0.62 0.52 -18.29
C TYR A 216 -2.08 0.16 -18.07
N LEU A 217 -2.66 -0.53 -19.02
CA LEU A 217 -4.01 -1.08 -18.96
C LEU A 217 -3.89 -2.58 -18.69
N PHE A 218 -4.08 -2.96 -17.45
CA PHE A 218 -3.96 -4.34 -17.01
C PHE A 218 -5.29 -5.07 -17.19
N GLY A 219 -5.31 -6.09 -18.05
CA GLY A 219 -6.36 -7.08 -18.13
C GLY A 219 -6.05 -8.33 -17.29
N GLU A 220 -6.92 -9.33 -17.34
CA GLU A 220 -6.71 -10.60 -16.63
C GLU A 220 -5.57 -11.43 -17.22
N THR A 221 -5.37 -11.36 -18.53
CA THR A 221 -4.39 -12.18 -19.28
C THR A 221 -3.36 -11.34 -20.03
N THR A 222 -3.66 -10.07 -20.31
CA THR A 222 -2.77 -9.18 -21.06
C THR A 222 -2.61 -7.83 -20.40
N THR A 223 -1.57 -7.10 -20.79
CA THR A 223 -1.37 -5.71 -20.40
C THR A 223 -1.06 -4.88 -21.64
N GLU A 224 -1.84 -3.86 -21.87
CA GLU A 224 -1.56 -2.88 -22.92
C GLU A 224 -0.79 -1.70 -22.37
N ILE A 225 0.20 -1.23 -23.13
CA ILE A 225 0.98 -0.05 -22.80
C ILE A 225 0.60 1.06 -23.77
N TRP A 226 0.17 2.18 -23.23
CA TRP A 226 -0.28 3.35 -23.98
C TRP A 226 0.56 4.57 -23.61
N PHE A 227 0.60 5.56 -24.48
CA PHE A 227 1.27 6.84 -24.26
C PHE A 227 0.40 8.00 -24.75
N THR A 228 0.68 9.21 -24.26
CA THR A 228 0.00 10.42 -24.72
C THR A 228 0.48 10.79 -26.11
N SER A 229 -0.42 10.70 -27.09
CA SER A 229 -0.11 11.02 -28.50
C SER A 229 -0.29 12.51 -28.81
N GLY A 230 -0.99 13.26 -27.95
CA GLY A 230 -1.35 14.66 -28.17
C GLY A 230 -2.38 14.88 -29.27
N THR A 231 -2.80 13.84 -29.95
CA THR A 231 -3.78 13.87 -31.06
C THR A 231 -4.76 12.71 -30.93
N GLY A 232 -5.96 12.88 -31.49
CA GLY A 232 -6.99 11.83 -31.41
C GLY A 232 -7.96 12.03 -30.22
N ARG A 233 -8.89 11.12 -30.09
CA ARG A 233 -9.84 11.02 -28.99
C ARG A 233 -10.01 9.55 -28.62
N PRO A 234 -9.60 9.16 -27.40
CA PRO A 234 -8.83 9.97 -26.46
C PRO A 234 -7.45 10.32 -27.01
N PRO A 235 -6.73 11.30 -26.44
CA PRO A 235 -5.40 11.71 -26.90
C PRO A 235 -4.29 10.73 -26.50
N LEU A 236 -4.60 9.46 -26.56
CA LEU A 236 -3.76 8.31 -26.17
C LEU A 236 -3.60 7.37 -27.36
N SER A 237 -2.46 6.70 -27.44
CA SER A 237 -2.18 5.69 -28.46
C SER A 237 -1.50 4.49 -27.87
N ARG A 238 -1.87 3.28 -28.32
CA ARG A 238 -1.27 2.04 -27.88
C ARG A 238 0.15 1.88 -28.46
N GLN A 239 1.10 1.55 -27.60
CA GLN A 239 2.48 1.33 -27.94
C GLN A 239 2.84 -0.15 -28.04
N ALA A 240 2.38 -0.95 -27.07
CA ALA A 240 2.75 -2.36 -26.97
C ALA A 240 1.67 -3.17 -26.24
N VAL A 241 1.75 -4.49 -26.38
CA VAL A 241 0.94 -5.46 -25.66
C VAL A 241 1.84 -6.53 -25.05
N LEU A 242 1.70 -6.77 -23.75
CA LEU A 242 2.36 -7.85 -23.03
C LEU A 242 1.38 -8.98 -22.83
N GLN A 243 1.83 -10.22 -23.02
CA GLN A 243 1.04 -11.44 -22.81
C GLN A 243 1.07 -11.86 -21.32
N GLN A 244 0.84 -10.90 -20.43
CA GLN A 244 0.79 -11.09 -19.00
C GLN A 244 -0.21 -10.09 -18.43
N GLY A 245 -1.20 -10.59 -17.70
CA GLY A 245 -2.21 -9.81 -17.02
C GLY A 245 -2.04 -9.85 -15.51
N ILE A 246 -3.08 -9.43 -14.80
CA ILE A 246 -3.13 -9.39 -13.33
C ILE A 246 -4.37 -10.13 -12.83
N CYS A 247 -4.30 -10.70 -11.61
CA CYS A 247 -5.38 -11.51 -11.05
C CYS A 247 -6.46 -10.71 -10.29
N GLY A 248 -6.32 -9.39 -10.20
CA GLY A 248 -7.32 -8.54 -9.54
C GLY A 248 -6.92 -7.07 -9.47
N THR A 249 -7.88 -6.20 -9.16
CA THR A 249 -7.72 -4.73 -9.19
C THR A 249 -6.56 -4.22 -8.33
N TYR A 250 -6.23 -4.89 -7.26
CA TYR A 250 -5.14 -4.50 -6.36
C TYR A 250 -3.83 -5.23 -6.64
N ALA A 251 -3.78 -6.04 -7.70
CA ALA A 251 -2.65 -6.90 -8.05
C ALA A 251 -1.47 -6.19 -8.73
N VAL A 252 -1.58 -4.93 -9.10
CA VAL A 252 -0.39 -4.10 -9.44
C VAL A 252 0.46 -3.88 -8.20
N ASP A 253 -0.20 -4.01 -7.04
CA ASP A 253 0.41 -4.08 -5.72
C ASP A 253 -0.04 -5.35 -4.96
N SER A 254 -0.42 -6.45 -5.62
CA SER A 254 -0.85 -7.67 -4.94
C SER A 254 -0.70 -8.93 -5.80
N ILE A 255 -0.57 -10.10 -5.14
CA ILE A 255 -0.36 -11.41 -5.79
C ILE A 255 -1.67 -12.15 -6.06
N ASP A 256 -2.70 -11.86 -5.27
CA ASP A 256 -4.05 -12.40 -5.43
C ASP A 256 -5.09 -11.33 -5.04
N ALA A 257 -6.37 -11.64 -5.10
CA ALA A 257 -7.44 -10.69 -4.83
C ALA A 257 -7.43 -10.12 -3.39
N THR A 258 -6.68 -10.72 -2.47
CA THR A 258 -6.59 -10.35 -1.06
C THR A 258 -5.21 -9.85 -0.64
N ALA A 259 -4.19 -10.08 -1.47
CA ALA A 259 -2.82 -9.68 -1.19
C ALA A 259 -2.49 -8.32 -1.81
N ARG A 260 -1.68 -7.53 -1.12
CA ARG A 260 -1.10 -6.27 -1.62
C ARG A 260 0.40 -6.41 -1.75
N VAL A 261 0.98 -5.71 -2.71
CA VAL A 261 2.44 -5.58 -2.86
C VAL A 261 2.84 -4.14 -2.68
N SER A 262 3.87 -3.90 -1.89
CA SER A 262 4.47 -2.57 -1.72
C SER A 262 5.98 -2.65 -1.94
N ALA A 263 6.50 -1.86 -2.87
CA ALA A 263 7.93 -1.76 -3.13
C ALA A 263 8.46 -0.42 -2.61
N TYR A 264 9.54 -0.44 -1.84
CA TYR A 264 10.12 0.76 -1.26
C TYR A 264 11.62 0.64 -1.05
N SER A 265 12.29 1.79 -1.00
CA SER A 265 13.70 1.92 -0.68
C SER A 265 13.89 2.60 0.68
N LEU A 266 14.79 2.07 1.50
CA LEU A 266 15.16 2.67 2.76
C LEU A 266 16.68 2.54 2.96
N HIS A 267 17.39 3.67 3.07
CA HIS A 267 18.85 3.73 3.21
C HIS A 267 19.61 2.83 2.21
N GLN A 268 19.25 2.91 0.93
CA GLN A 268 19.83 2.15 -0.19
C GLN A 268 19.50 0.63 -0.18
N GLU A 269 18.74 0.16 0.78
CA GLU A 269 18.18 -1.18 0.77
C GLU A 269 16.80 -1.17 0.11
N ASN A 270 16.54 -2.12 -0.78
CA ASN A 270 15.29 -2.21 -1.53
C ASN A 270 14.48 -3.41 -1.08
N PHE A 271 13.23 -3.18 -0.75
CA PHE A 271 12.31 -4.17 -0.23
C PHE A 271 11.05 -4.25 -1.08
N VAL A 272 10.50 -5.46 -1.17
CA VAL A 272 9.18 -5.71 -1.74
C VAL A 272 8.38 -6.53 -0.73
N ASP A 273 7.35 -5.94 -0.17
CA ASP A 273 6.45 -6.57 0.78
C ASP A 273 5.26 -7.19 0.05
N PHE A 274 4.99 -8.44 0.37
CA PHE A 274 3.80 -9.17 -0.04
C PHE A 274 2.91 -9.34 1.19
N ILE A 275 1.79 -8.62 1.21
CA ILE A 275 0.95 -8.45 2.39
C ILE A 275 -0.31 -9.31 2.21
N PHE A 276 -0.43 -10.36 3.00
CA PHE A 276 -1.56 -11.27 3.02
C PHE A 276 -2.47 -10.95 4.22
N SER A 277 -3.34 -9.97 4.05
CA SER A 277 -4.16 -9.43 5.14
C SER A 277 -5.05 -10.48 5.81
N ASP A 278 -5.59 -11.41 5.03
CA ASP A 278 -6.48 -12.49 5.51
C ASP A 278 -5.75 -13.48 6.41
N GLN A 279 -4.46 -13.67 6.15
CA GLN A 279 -3.62 -14.62 6.89
C GLN A 279 -2.85 -13.93 8.04
N GLY A 280 -2.88 -12.59 8.09
CA GLY A 280 -2.09 -11.82 9.04
C GLY A 280 -0.59 -12.00 8.83
N GLN A 281 -0.14 -12.15 7.58
CA GLN A 281 1.26 -12.43 7.23
C GLN A 281 1.80 -11.39 6.25
N ILE A 282 3.06 -11.02 6.43
CA ILE A 282 3.83 -10.24 5.47
C ILE A 282 5.11 -10.99 5.14
N TRP A 283 5.28 -11.32 3.85
CA TRP A 283 6.53 -11.80 3.31
C TRP A 283 7.27 -10.66 2.64
N CYS A 284 8.50 -10.43 3.05
CA CYS A 284 9.34 -9.39 2.51
C CYS A 284 10.47 -9.99 1.68
N TYR A 285 10.63 -9.51 0.47
CA TYR A 285 11.76 -9.81 -0.40
C TYR A 285 12.76 -8.67 -0.35
N HIS A 286 13.98 -8.96 0.09
CA HIS A 286 15.08 -8.02 0.05
C HIS A 286 15.84 -8.16 -1.27
N VAL A 287 15.76 -7.13 -2.11
CA VAL A 287 16.22 -7.18 -3.51
C VAL A 287 17.74 -7.36 -3.60
N THR A 288 18.51 -6.68 -2.75
CA THR A 288 19.97 -6.70 -2.78
C THR A 288 20.54 -8.08 -2.44
N SER A 289 20.01 -8.75 -1.41
CA SER A 289 20.48 -10.08 -1.03
C SER A 289 19.71 -11.21 -1.71
N GLN A 290 18.65 -10.90 -2.44
CA GLN A 290 17.75 -11.87 -3.09
C GLN A 290 17.17 -12.90 -2.10
N THR A 291 16.79 -12.44 -0.92
CA THR A 291 16.31 -13.29 0.16
C THR A 291 14.93 -12.90 0.64
N TRP A 292 14.20 -13.88 1.17
CA TRP A 292 12.89 -13.70 1.77
C TRP A 292 12.98 -13.74 3.29
N PHE A 293 12.18 -12.92 3.95
CA PHE A 293 11.97 -12.98 5.39
C PHE A 293 10.53 -12.59 5.74
N GLU A 294 10.07 -12.96 6.93
CA GLU A 294 8.75 -12.60 7.43
C GLU A 294 8.82 -11.33 8.28
N LYS A 295 7.72 -10.60 8.30
CA LYS A 295 7.47 -9.45 9.17
C LYS A 295 6.21 -9.70 9.98
N ASP A 296 6.21 -9.31 11.25
CA ASP A 296 5.06 -9.47 12.16
C ASP A 296 4.25 -8.18 12.37
N PHE A 297 4.75 -7.03 11.88
CA PHE A 297 4.05 -5.77 12.01
C PHE A 297 3.23 -5.47 10.75
N MET A 298 1.91 -5.55 10.88
CA MET A 298 0.95 -5.50 9.76
C MET A 298 0.81 -4.11 9.17
N THR A 299 1.69 -3.76 8.25
CA THR A 299 1.55 -2.60 7.37
C THR A 299 0.73 -2.94 6.14
N THR A 300 -0.06 -2.00 5.63
CA THR A 300 -0.95 -2.20 4.47
C THR A 300 -0.55 -1.37 3.27
N SER A 301 -0.08 -0.16 3.49
CA SER A 301 0.35 0.77 2.45
C SER A 301 1.66 1.40 2.86
N ILE A 302 2.63 1.46 1.95
CA ILE A 302 3.94 2.05 2.20
C ILE A 302 4.23 3.06 1.11
N VAL A 303 4.60 4.28 1.49
CA VAL A 303 4.93 5.36 0.56
C VAL A 303 6.20 6.08 1.00
N HIS A 304 6.90 6.69 0.04
CA HIS A 304 8.00 7.61 0.32
C HIS A 304 7.48 9.04 0.21
N HIS A 305 7.54 9.78 1.32
CA HIS A 305 7.10 11.18 1.38
C HIS A 305 7.79 11.93 2.52
N TYR A 306 7.98 13.25 2.42
CA TYR A 306 8.69 14.07 3.40
C TYR A 306 10.11 13.56 3.74
N ASP A 307 10.82 13.00 2.74
CA ASP A 307 12.11 12.31 2.93
C ASP A 307 12.07 11.13 3.92
N LEU A 308 10.89 10.60 4.17
CA LEU A 308 10.62 9.47 5.06
C LEU A 308 10.00 8.31 4.29
N VAL A 309 10.20 7.09 4.77
CA VAL A 309 9.39 5.94 4.40
C VAL A 309 8.28 5.79 5.43
N LEU A 310 7.05 5.98 4.99
CA LEU A 310 5.86 5.99 5.82
C LEU A 310 5.01 4.78 5.52
N ALA A 311 4.55 4.11 6.56
CA ALA A 311 3.75 2.89 6.46
C ALA A 311 2.46 3.03 7.28
N ALA A 312 1.32 2.77 6.66
CA ALA A 312 0.04 2.68 7.35
C ALA A 312 -0.14 1.29 7.98
N HIS A 313 -0.76 1.22 9.14
CA HIS A 313 -1.05 -0.04 9.81
C HIS A 313 -2.49 -0.49 9.55
N SER A 314 -2.69 -1.80 9.40
CA SER A 314 -4.00 -2.38 9.05
C SER A 314 -5.13 -2.08 10.04
N ALA A 315 -4.83 -1.89 11.33
CA ALA A 315 -5.87 -1.89 12.37
C ALA A 315 -5.80 -0.73 13.38
N ASN A 316 -4.63 -0.11 13.59
CA ASN A 316 -4.47 0.82 14.73
C ASN A 316 -4.62 2.31 14.39
N LYS A 317 -5.02 2.64 13.16
CA LYS A 317 -5.24 4.04 12.73
C LYS A 317 -4.02 4.94 12.95
N LYS A 318 -2.83 4.42 12.65
CA LYS A 318 -1.57 5.15 12.75
C LYS A 318 -0.78 5.02 11.48
N ILE A 319 0.01 6.03 11.17
CA ILE A 319 1.09 5.99 10.21
C ILE A 319 2.41 5.94 10.98
N TYR A 320 3.30 5.08 10.54
CA TYR A 320 4.60 4.90 11.13
C TYR A 320 5.70 5.33 10.17
N ARG A 321 6.74 5.93 10.72
CA ARG A 321 8.01 6.11 10.06
C ARG A 321 8.85 4.85 10.26
N LEU A 322 9.40 4.31 9.18
CA LEU A 322 10.39 3.23 9.23
C LEU A 322 11.77 3.81 9.54
N ASP A 323 12.45 3.31 10.57
CA ASP A 323 13.72 3.87 11.02
C ASP A 323 14.68 2.75 11.48
N PHE A 324 15.84 2.63 10.83
CA PHE A 324 16.88 1.68 11.21
C PHE A 324 17.57 2.00 12.54
N ALA A 325 17.46 3.24 13.02
CA ALA A 325 17.97 3.60 14.34
C ALA A 325 17.04 3.17 15.48
N ASN A 326 15.82 2.75 15.14
CA ASN A 326 14.84 2.30 16.12
C ASN A 326 14.67 0.78 16.05
N TYR A 327 14.60 0.15 17.23
CA TYR A 327 14.47 -1.30 17.38
C TYR A 327 13.13 -1.72 17.99
N GLN A 328 12.18 -0.82 17.99
CA GLN A 328 10.85 -1.00 18.56
C GLN A 328 9.76 -0.90 17.49
N GLN A 329 8.65 -1.56 17.73
CA GLN A 329 7.41 -1.45 16.98
C GLN A 329 6.39 -0.76 17.88
N ASP A 330 6.07 0.49 17.59
CA ASP A 330 5.14 1.32 18.39
C ASP A 330 5.47 1.33 19.91
N GLY A 331 6.75 1.44 20.24
CA GLY A 331 7.24 1.44 21.64
C GLY A 331 7.47 0.06 22.26
N ALA A 332 6.99 -1.02 21.65
CA ALA A 332 7.25 -2.38 22.07
C ALA A 332 8.51 -2.96 21.41
N ASN A 333 9.22 -3.84 22.10
CA ASN A 333 10.39 -4.50 21.53
C ASN A 333 9.99 -5.41 20.37
N MET A 334 10.67 -5.26 19.23
CA MET A 334 10.46 -6.09 18.05
C MET A 334 10.90 -7.54 18.31
N THR A 335 10.03 -8.49 17.99
CA THR A 335 10.37 -9.90 18.01
C THR A 335 11.29 -10.24 16.84
N ARG A 336 12.35 -10.95 17.11
CA ARG A 336 13.32 -11.42 16.12
C ARG A 336 13.51 -12.92 16.27
N ARG A 337 13.41 -13.64 15.16
CA ARG A 337 13.55 -15.10 15.18
C ARG A 337 14.31 -15.56 13.95
N LYS A 338 15.19 -16.53 14.17
CA LYS A 338 15.83 -17.31 13.12
C LYS A 338 15.68 -18.77 13.47
N ASP A 339 14.88 -19.46 12.68
CA ASP A 339 14.78 -20.90 12.75
C ASP A 339 15.82 -21.51 11.82
N LEU A 340 16.62 -22.41 12.37
CA LEU A 340 17.63 -23.14 11.61
C LEU A 340 17.05 -24.48 11.16
N PRO A 341 17.41 -24.97 9.98
CA PRO A 341 17.03 -26.31 9.57
C PRO A 341 17.61 -27.31 10.56
N LEU A 342 16.84 -28.36 10.86
CA LEU A 342 17.36 -29.51 11.61
C LEU A 342 18.53 -30.09 10.81
N ILE A 343 19.70 -30.08 11.40
CA ILE A 343 20.87 -30.76 10.83
C ILE A 343 20.63 -32.25 11.06
N SER A 344 20.34 -33.01 9.98
CA SER A 344 20.13 -34.44 10.09
C SER A 344 21.44 -35.12 10.52
N SER A 345 21.33 -36.20 11.28
CA SER A 345 22.47 -37.01 11.68
C SER A 345 23.28 -37.56 10.51
N GLU A 346 22.66 -37.66 9.31
CA GLU A 346 23.33 -38.07 8.06
C GLU A 346 24.33 -37.03 7.55
N VAL A 347 24.10 -35.75 7.81
CA VAL A 347 25.03 -34.66 7.42
C VAL A 347 26.15 -34.49 8.42
N MET A 348 26.00 -35.06 9.63
CA MET A 348 26.94 -34.94 10.73
C MET A 348 27.51 -36.31 11.16
N ASP A 349 27.59 -37.27 10.25
CA ASP A 349 28.29 -38.52 10.55
C ASP A 349 29.82 -38.27 10.71
N VAL A 350 30.21 -38.02 11.93
CA VAL A 350 31.60 -37.87 12.35
C VAL A 350 32.10 -39.21 12.93
N GLY A 351 31.85 -40.33 12.23
CA GLY A 351 32.38 -41.61 12.63
C GLY A 351 31.85 -42.18 13.97
N GLY A 352 30.54 -41.97 14.22
CA GLY A 352 29.87 -42.53 15.40
C GLY A 352 30.03 -41.73 16.69
N ALA A 353 30.56 -40.51 16.63
CA ALA A 353 30.59 -39.63 17.80
C ALA A 353 29.32 -38.77 17.90
N GLU A 354 28.70 -38.79 19.06
CA GLU A 354 27.55 -37.95 19.39
C GLU A 354 27.99 -36.47 19.42
N MET A 355 27.38 -35.60 18.58
CA MET A 355 27.64 -34.16 18.62
C MET A 355 26.57 -33.48 19.45
N VAL A 356 26.94 -32.94 20.59
CA VAL A 356 26.08 -32.08 21.40
C VAL A 356 26.33 -30.61 21.04
N ILE A 357 25.30 -29.92 20.57
CA ILE A 357 25.38 -28.47 20.33
C ILE A 357 25.04 -27.75 21.63
N ASP A 358 26.05 -27.34 22.33
CA ASP A 358 25.94 -26.71 23.66
C ASP A 358 25.49 -25.24 23.55
N LYS A 359 25.77 -24.55 22.44
CA LYS A 359 25.51 -23.10 22.31
C LYS A 359 25.49 -22.63 20.85
N ILE A 360 24.40 -22.00 20.48
CA ILE A 360 24.32 -21.25 19.24
C ILE A 360 24.49 -19.74 19.53
N LYS A 361 25.47 -19.10 18.93
CA LYS A 361 25.71 -17.67 19.04
C LYS A 361 25.22 -16.97 17.75
N LEU A 362 24.16 -16.19 17.86
CA LEU A 362 23.70 -15.29 16.81
C LEU A 362 24.41 -13.95 16.94
N HIS A 363 25.06 -13.50 15.85
CA HIS A 363 25.53 -12.14 15.72
C HIS A 363 24.50 -11.40 14.87
N VAL A 364 23.84 -10.42 15.46
CA VAL A 364 22.92 -9.51 14.77
C VAL A 364 23.57 -8.14 14.85
N ASP A 365 23.85 -7.54 13.70
CA ASP A 365 24.33 -6.16 13.63
C ASP A 365 23.17 -5.22 14.01
N ALA A 366 23.42 -4.32 14.92
CA ALA A 366 22.46 -3.32 15.42
C ALA A 366 22.40 -2.09 14.51
#